data_b676f9a3a72ae22e669ae338393293d9
#
_entry.id   b676f9a3a72ae22e669ae338393293d9
#
_cell.length_a   1.000
_cell.length_b   1.000
_cell.length_c   1.000
_cell.angle_alpha   90.00
_cell.angle_beta   90.00
_cell.angle_gamma   90.00
#
_symmetry.space_group_name_H-M   'P 1'
#
loop_
_entity.id
_entity.type
_entity.pdbx_description
1 polymer ?
#
loop_
_entity_poly.entity_id
_entity_poly.type
_entity_poly.pdbx_seq_one_letter_code
_entity_poly.pdbx_strand_id
1 'polypeptide(L)'
;EMLRSLVGSEMCIRDRMYIERLRKEGRYSTAHVYKNALLSFTTFCGTFNVSFRQVTRGRLRCYGQYLYECGLKPNTVSTYMRMLRCIYNRGVESGSAPYVHRLFHDVYTGVDIRQKKALPVAELHRLLYDDPKSERLRHTQTIAALMFQFCGMSFADLAHLEKSSLDSNVLRYNRIKTKTPMSVEVLDTAKEMINQLRSNQVTPSDCPDYLFDILSGDKKRKDEGAYREYQSALRKFNNRLKDLARVLHLNSPVSSYTLRHSWATTAKYRGVPIEMISESLGHKSIKTTQIYLKGFNLQERTEVNRMNLSYVRNCYVTSDK
;
A
#
# COMPACT_ATOMS: atom_id res chain seq x y z
N GLU A 1 26.95 -1.01 32.04
CA GLU A 1 26.44 -1.83 30.90
C GLU A 1 25.97 -1.01 29.71
N MET A 2 25.44 0.23 29.90
CA MET A 2 24.98 1.11 28.83
C MET A 2 26.09 1.62 27.90
N LEU A 3 27.34 1.71 28.36
CA LEU A 3 28.50 2.16 27.58
C LEU A 3 29.13 1.09 26.67
N ARG A 4 28.95 -0.20 26.94
CA ARG A 4 29.42 -1.30 26.09
C ARG A 4 28.58 -1.53 24.81
N SER A 5 27.34 -0.99 24.75
CA SER A 5 26.47 -1.07 23.58
C SER A 5 26.78 -0.01 22.49
N LEU A 6 27.68 0.94 22.77
CA LEU A 6 28.06 2.03 21.87
C LEU A 6 29.31 1.72 21.00
N VAL A 7 29.86 0.50 21.07
CA VAL A 7 30.97 0.07 20.21
C VAL A 7 30.39 -0.36 18.84
N GLY A 8 30.03 0.62 18.03
CA GLY A 8 29.68 0.47 16.64
C GLY A 8 30.29 1.63 15.87
N SER A 9 30.56 1.45 14.56
CA SER A 9 30.99 2.58 13.73
C SER A 9 29.92 3.69 13.71
N GLU A 10 30.37 4.91 13.47
CA GLU A 10 29.51 6.10 13.43
C GLU A 10 28.23 5.94 12.57
N MET A 11 28.31 5.22 11.47
CA MET A 11 27.16 4.93 10.60
C MET A 11 26.13 4.09 11.33
N CYS A 12 26.51 2.95 11.93
CA CYS A 12 25.57 2.04 12.58
C CYS A 12 24.94 2.65 13.85
N ILE A 13 25.68 3.47 14.58
CA ILE A 13 25.13 4.16 15.77
C ILE A 13 24.08 5.18 15.36
N ARG A 14 24.37 6.01 14.34
CA ARG A 14 23.42 7.02 13.85
C ARG A 14 22.17 6.43 13.23
N ASP A 15 22.31 5.33 12.51
CA ASP A 15 21.19 4.62 11.93
C ASP A 15 20.26 4.07 13.01
N ARG A 16 20.81 3.48 14.07
CA ARG A 16 20.02 3.02 15.21
C ARG A 16 19.29 4.20 15.89
N MET A 17 19.97 5.30 16.13
CA MET A 17 19.37 6.51 16.70
C MET A 17 18.24 7.05 15.81
N TYR A 18 18.41 7.04 14.48
CA TYR A 18 17.38 7.47 13.56
C TYR A 18 16.19 6.52 13.53
N ILE A 19 16.42 5.21 13.51
CA ILE A 19 15.37 4.20 13.60
C ILE A 19 14.59 4.35 14.91
N GLU A 20 15.26 4.56 16.04
CA GLU A 20 14.60 4.80 17.32
C GLU A 20 13.80 6.12 17.33
N ARG A 21 14.32 7.18 16.72
CA ARG A 21 13.56 8.42 16.53
C ARG A 21 12.27 8.18 15.75
N LEU A 22 12.35 7.45 14.62
CA LEU A 22 11.17 7.10 13.83
C LEU A 22 10.15 6.28 14.63
N ARG A 23 10.61 5.39 15.50
CA ARG A 23 9.73 4.64 16.40
C ARG A 23 9.04 5.55 17.41
N LYS A 24 9.79 6.46 18.05
CA LYS A 24 9.23 7.47 18.96
C LYS A 24 8.21 8.37 18.27
N GLU A 25 8.41 8.68 17.00
CA GLU A 25 7.47 9.42 16.14
C GLU A 25 6.26 8.55 15.67
N GLY A 26 6.16 7.29 16.08
CA GLY A 26 5.10 6.34 15.65
C GLY A 26 5.22 5.89 14.18
N ARG A 27 6.35 6.12 13.52
CA ARG A 27 6.59 5.81 12.10
C ARG A 27 7.19 4.42 11.91
N TYR A 28 6.58 3.42 12.56
CA TYR A 28 7.08 2.04 12.64
C TYR A 28 7.32 1.40 11.28
N SER A 29 6.42 1.59 10.30
CA SER A 29 6.62 1.06 8.94
C SER A 29 7.89 1.60 8.30
N THR A 30 8.16 2.90 8.45
CA THR A 30 9.37 3.54 7.93
C THR A 30 10.60 3.01 8.66
N ALA A 31 10.56 2.97 10.00
CA ALA A 31 11.62 2.41 10.83
C ALA A 31 11.99 0.98 10.44
N HIS A 32 10.97 0.15 10.14
CA HIS A 32 11.17 -1.24 9.69
C HIS A 32 11.93 -1.32 8.35
N VAL A 33 11.59 -0.46 7.38
CA VAL A 33 12.29 -0.44 6.08
C VAL A 33 13.75 -0.01 6.25
N TYR A 34 14.02 1.02 7.07
CA TYR A 34 15.40 1.43 7.38
C TYR A 34 16.19 0.32 8.05
N LYS A 35 15.59 -0.34 9.07
CA LYS A 35 16.21 -1.47 9.75
C LYS A 35 16.59 -2.59 8.79
N ASN A 36 15.68 -2.96 7.88
CA ASN A 36 15.95 -4.04 6.92
C ASN A 36 17.03 -3.65 5.91
N ALA A 37 17.04 -2.41 5.41
CA ALA A 37 18.08 -1.93 4.50
C ALA A 37 19.45 -1.91 5.18
N LEU A 38 19.53 -1.46 6.43
CA LEU A 38 20.76 -1.46 7.21
C LEU A 38 21.23 -2.89 7.47
N LEU A 39 20.36 -3.77 7.94
CA LEU A 39 20.72 -5.17 8.21
C LEU A 39 21.23 -5.87 6.95
N SER A 40 20.56 -5.68 5.82
CA SER A 40 21.00 -6.23 4.54
C SER A 40 22.39 -5.73 4.13
N PHE A 41 22.65 -4.43 4.30
CA PHE A 41 23.94 -3.85 3.96
C PHE A 41 25.07 -4.32 4.89
N THR A 42 24.83 -4.40 6.19
CA THR A 42 25.79 -4.92 7.16
C THR A 42 26.09 -6.41 6.95
N THR A 43 25.06 -7.21 6.58
CA THR A 43 25.24 -8.61 6.20
C THR A 43 26.13 -8.74 4.96
N PHE A 44 25.89 -7.93 3.92
CA PHE A 44 26.76 -7.88 2.74
C PHE A 44 28.21 -7.49 3.09
N CYS A 45 28.41 -6.54 4.01
CA CYS A 45 29.73 -6.14 4.47
C CYS A 45 30.43 -7.16 5.37
N GLY A 46 29.73 -8.19 5.83
CA GLY A 46 30.25 -9.18 6.80
C GLY A 46 30.55 -8.61 8.19
N THR A 47 30.09 -7.39 8.48
CA THR A 47 30.33 -6.72 9.75
C THR A 47 29.24 -5.72 10.09
N PHE A 48 28.89 -5.66 11.38
CA PHE A 48 27.98 -4.62 11.90
C PHE A 48 28.70 -3.29 12.18
N ASN A 49 30.00 -3.21 11.94
CA ASN A 49 30.83 -2.04 12.23
C ASN A 49 31.23 -1.31 10.93
N VAL A 50 30.27 -0.93 10.13
CA VAL A 50 30.49 -0.22 8.85
C VAL A 50 30.61 1.28 9.10
N SER A 51 31.74 1.91 8.70
CA SER A 51 31.93 3.36 8.72
C SER A 51 31.43 4.04 7.44
N PHE A 52 31.10 5.34 7.50
CA PHE A 52 30.71 6.10 6.32
C PHE A 52 31.80 6.13 5.24
N ARG A 53 33.09 6.11 5.64
CA ARG A 53 34.23 6.07 4.69
C ARG A 53 34.27 4.79 3.86
N GLN A 54 33.68 3.71 4.37
CA GLN A 54 33.61 2.42 3.66
C GLN A 54 32.47 2.40 2.63
N VAL A 55 31.54 3.37 2.64
CA VAL A 55 30.47 3.50 1.65
C VAL A 55 31.04 4.19 0.41
N THR A 56 31.56 3.42 -0.53
CA THR A 56 32.14 3.90 -1.79
C THR A 56 31.25 3.54 -2.97
N ARG A 57 31.42 4.21 -4.13
CA ARG A 57 30.70 3.88 -5.37
C ARG A 57 30.86 2.40 -5.75
N GLY A 58 32.10 1.89 -5.69
CA GLY A 58 32.39 0.49 -5.99
C GLY A 58 31.66 -0.46 -5.07
N ARG A 59 31.68 -0.22 -3.75
CA ARG A 59 30.96 -1.06 -2.77
C ARG A 59 29.45 -1.00 -2.97
N LEU A 60 28.88 0.15 -3.29
CA LEU A 60 27.46 0.27 -3.59
C LEU A 60 27.05 -0.49 -4.86
N ARG A 61 27.89 -0.49 -5.90
CA ARG A 61 27.66 -1.32 -7.10
C ARG A 61 27.68 -2.81 -6.77
N CYS A 62 28.71 -3.28 -6.06
CA CYS A 62 28.78 -4.68 -5.61
C CYS A 62 27.57 -5.06 -4.74
N TYR A 63 27.15 -4.18 -3.84
CA TYR A 63 25.96 -4.41 -3.03
C TYR A 63 24.68 -4.48 -3.88
N GLY A 64 24.54 -3.63 -4.89
CA GLY A 64 23.42 -3.69 -5.84
C GLY A 64 23.35 -5.03 -6.56
N GLN A 65 24.50 -5.52 -7.06
CA GLN A 65 24.61 -6.83 -7.70
C GLN A 65 24.28 -7.96 -6.73
N TYR A 66 24.85 -7.96 -5.54
CA TYR A 66 24.53 -8.91 -4.46
C TYR A 66 23.03 -8.99 -4.18
N LEU A 67 22.32 -7.86 -4.11
CA LEU A 67 20.87 -7.85 -3.90
C LEU A 67 20.11 -8.52 -5.04
N TYR A 68 20.54 -8.36 -6.29
CA TYR A 68 19.95 -9.06 -7.44
C TYR A 68 20.27 -10.56 -7.41
N GLU A 69 21.48 -10.96 -7.05
CA GLU A 69 21.89 -12.36 -6.87
C GLU A 69 21.08 -13.04 -5.75
N CYS A 70 20.71 -12.31 -4.69
CA CYS A 70 19.76 -12.75 -3.67
C CYS A 70 18.29 -12.81 -4.16
N GLY A 71 18.02 -12.58 -5.44
CA GLY A 71 16.68 -12.65 -6.03
C GLY A 71 15.75 -11.48 -5.69
N LEU A 72 16.29 -10.36 -5.19
CA LEU A 72 15.46 -9.21 -4.85
C LEU A 72 14.97 -8.49 -6.12
N LYS A 73 13.72 -8.04 -6.06
CA LYS A 73 13.08 -7.30 -7.16
C LYS A 73 13.65 -5.87 -7.25
N PRO A 74 13.72 -5.27 -8.46
CA PRO A 74 14.28 -3.93 -8.68
C PRO A 74 13.76 -2.86 -7.71
N ASN A 75 12.46 -2.85 -7.42
CA ASN A 75 11.88 -1.89 -6.45
C ASN A 75 12.37 -2.10 -5.01
N THR A 76 12.72 -3.32 -4.61
CA THR A 76 13.30 -3.59 -3.29
C THR A 76 14.75 -3.10 -3.25
N VAL A 77 15.52 -3.39 -4.31
CA VAL A 77 16.90 -2.89 -4.48
C VAL A 77 16.91 -1.36 -4.42
N SER A 78 16.08 -0.71 -5.23
CA SER A 78 15.91 0.75 -5.20
C SER A 78 15.55 1.29 -3.82
N THR A 79 14.66 0.61 -3.11
CA THR A 79 14.25 1.03 -1.76
C THR A 79 15.45 0.97 -0.81
N TYR A 80 16.22 -0.09 -0.81
CA TYR A 80 17.39 -0.23 0.05
C TYR A 80 18.45 0.82 -0.29
N MET A 81 18.74 1.04 -1.58
CA MET A 81 19.67 2.08 -2.01
C MET A 81 19.23 3.50 -1.60
N ARG A 82 17.95 3.81 -1.71
CA ARG A 82 17.39 5.11 -1.27
C ARG A 82 17.45 5.28 0.25
N MET A 83 17.25 4.21 1.02
CA MET A 83 17.40 4.27 2.48
C MET A 83 18.85 4.54 2.86
N LEU A 84 19.81 3.81 2.28
CA LEU A 84 21.23 4.04 2.50
C LEU A 84 21.66 5.46 2.09
N ARG A 85 21.16 5.96 0.95
CA ARG A 85 21.41 7.35 0.53
C ARG A 85 20.91 8.37 1.54
N CYS A 86 19.71 8.15 2.07
CA CYS A 86 19.15 9.03 3.07
C CYS A 86 19.99 9.05 4.36
N ILE A 87 20.45 7.88 4.81
CA ILE A 87 21.36 7.74 5.97
C ILE A 87 22.67 8.45 5.72
N TYR A 88 23.29 8.19 4.55
CA TYR A 88 24.57 8.81 4.18
C TYR A 88 24.48 10.33 4.16
N ASN A 89 23.46 10.89 3.50
CA ASN A 89 23.25 12.34 3.41
C ASN A 89 23.10 12.99 4.79
N ARG A 90 22.42 12.33 5.72
CA ARG A 90 22.34 12.80 7.12
C ARG A 90 23.67 12.74 7.84
N GLY A 91 24.49 11.73 7.53
CA GLY A 91 25.88 11.69 7.99
C GLY A 91 26.69 12.89 7.50
N VAL A 92 26.51 13.28 6.23
CA VAL A 92 27.14 14.47 5.65
C VAL A 92 26.66 15.75 6.32
N GLU A 93 25.32 15.92 6.45
CA GLU A 93 24.69 17.07 7.11
C GLU A 93 25.20 17.29 8.56
N SER A 94 25.52 16.20 9.25
CA SER A 94 26.03 16.24 10.64
C SER A 94 27.55 16.21 10.75
N GLY A 95 28.28 16.31 9.64
CA GLY A 95 29.76 16.30 9.62
C GLY A 95 30.39 14.94 9.91
N SER A 96 29.62 13.83 9.99
CA SER A 96 30.14 12.50 10.31
C SER A 96 30.51 11.68 9.07
N ALA A 97 30.02 12.07 7.91
CA ALA A 97 30.34 11.45 6.63
C ALA A 97 30.99 12.48 5.70
N PRO A 98 32.00 12.10 4.92
CA PRO A 98 32.55 13.00 3.90
C PRO A 98 31.54 13.21 2.78
N TYR A 99 31.46 14.43 2.24
CA TYR A 99 30.68 14.66 1.02
C TYR A 99 31.37 13.99 -0.17
N VAL A 100 30.65 13.13 -0.89
CA VAL A 100 31.12 12.50 -2.13
C VAL A 100 30.13 12.82 -3.26
N HIS A 101 30.62 13.58 -4.25
CA HIS A 101 29.79 13.96 -5.40
C HIS A 101 29.23 12.71 -6.12
N ARG A 102 27.92 12.66 -6.33
CA ARG A 102 27.23 11.58 -7.05
C ARG A 102 27.52 10.15 -6.52
N LEU A 103 27.67 9.96 -5.23
CA LEU A 103 28.00 8.67 -4.62
C LEU A 103 27.05 7.54 -5.05
N PHE A 104 25.75 7.81 -5.21
CA PHE A 104 24.71 6.84 -5.57
C PHE A 104 24.30 6.92 -7.05
N HIS A 105 25.14 7.49 -7.93
CA HIS A 105 24.81 7.66 -9.35
C HIS A 105 24.69 6.31 -10.08
N ASP A 106 25.61 5.39 -9.80
CA ASP A 106 25.76 4.13 -10.54
C ASP A 106 24.90 2.98 -9.98
N VAL A 107 23.96 3.27 -9.09
CA VAL A 107 23.06 2.27 -8.50
C VAL A 107 21.60 2.59 -8.80
N TYR A 108 20.80 1.54 -8.92
CA TYR A 108 19.40 1.70 -9.24
C TYR A 108 18.63 2.30 -8.05
N THR A 109 18.14 3.52 -8.21
CA THR A 109 17.28 4.23 -7.26
C THR A 109 15.93 4.63 -7.87
N GLY A 110 15.62 4.15 -9.08
CA GLY A 110 14.41 4.39 -9.82
C GLY A 110 13.19 3.63 -9.28
N VAL A 111 12.08 3.72 -10.00
CA VAL A 111 10.87 2.96 -9.75
C VAL A 111 10.56 2.11 -10.97
N ASP A 112 10.60 0.79 -10.80
CA ASP A 112 10.11 -0.14 -11.81
C ASP A 112 8.57 -0.15 -11.74
N ILE A 113 7.94 0.48 -12.75
CA ILE A 113 6.48 0.58 -12.86
C ILE A 113 5.96 -0.75 -13.40
N ARG A 114 5.77 -1.72 -12.52
CA ARG A 114 5.05 -2.94 -12.87
C ARG A 114 3.57 -2.64 -12.95
N GLN A 115 2.94 -3.06 -14.03
CA GLN A 115 1.48 -2.99 -14.14
C GLN A 115 0.86 -3.78 -12.98
N LYS A 116 0.18 -3.07 -12.12
CA LYS A 116 -0.58 -3.68 -11.03
C LYS A 116 -1.83 -4.29 -11.65
N LYS A 117 -2.06 -5.57 -11.38
CA LYS A 117 -3.18 -6.29 -11.98
C LYS A 117 -4.45 -6.04 -11.17
N ALA A 118 -5.39 -5.32 -11.76
CA ALA A 118 -6.79 -5.39 -11.33
C ALA A 118 -7.37 -6.75 -11.70
N LEU A 119 -8.33 -7.22 -10.94
CA LEU A 119 -9.07 -8.44 -11.28
C LEU A 119 -9.93 -8.19 -12.53
N PRO A 120 -10.05 -9.18 -13.44
CA PRO A 120 -11.11 -9.19 -14.44
C PRO A 120 -12.48 -9.07 -13.76
N VAL A 121 -13.44 -8.40 -14.42
CA VAL A 121 -14.77 -8.13 -13.81
C VAL A 121 -15.46 -9.43 -13.37
N ALA A 122 -15.36 -10.50 -14.17
CA ALA A 122 -15.94 -11.81 -13.82
C ALA A 122 -15.29 -12.42 -12.56
N GLU A 123 -13.97 -12.29 -12.38
CA GLU A 123 -13.30 -12.76 -11.17
C GLU A 123 -13.61 -11.86 -9.97
N LEU A 124 -13.75 -10.56 -10.20
CA LEU A 124 -14.15 -9.62 -9.16
C LEU A 124 -15.57 -9.93 -8.68
N HIS A 125 -16.50 -10.22 -9.60
CA HIS A 125 -17.86 -10.65 -9.24
C HIS A 125 -17.83 -11.90 -8.36
N ARG A 126 -17.13 -12.95 -8.80
CA ARG A 126 -16.99 -14.18 -8.01
C ARG A 126 -16.40 -13.92 -6.63
N LEU A 127 -15.34 -13.13 -6.56
CA LEU A 127 -14.71 -12.79 -5.28
C LEU A 127 -15.67 -12.11 -4.30
N LEU A 128 -16.54 -11.23 -4.79
CA LEU A 128 -17.41 -10.40 -3.94
C LEU A 128 -18.76 -11.03 -3.62
N TYR A 129 -19.28 -11.93 -4.49
CA TYR A 129 -20.69 -12.35 -4.43
C TYR A 129 -20.91 -13.88 -4.44
N ASP A 130 -19.97 -14.72 -4.94
CA ASP A 130 -20.16 -16.16 -4.93
C ASP A 130 -20.04 -16.73 -3.51
N ASP A 131 -20.83 -17.75 -3.17
CA ASP A 131 -20.80 -18.34 -1.83
C ASP A 131 -19.53 -19.18 -1.58
N PRO A 132 -18.67 -18.80 -0.61
CA PRO A 132 -17.46 -19.53 -0.29
C PRO A 132 -17.69 -20.83 0.51
N LYS A 133 -18.96 -21.16 0.85
CA LYS A 133 -19.38 -22.32 1.68
C LYS A 133 -18.68 -22.41 3.06
N SER A 134 -18.01 -21.36 3.50
CA SER A 134 -17.29 -21.29 4.75
C SER A 134 -17.56 -19.97 5.44
N GLU A 135 -18.08 -19.98 6.67
CA GLU A 135 -18.41 -18.78 7.44
C GLU A 135 -17.18 -17.87 7.65
N ARG A 136 -16.03 -18.49 7.94
CA ARG A 136 -14.78 -17.74 8.08
C ARG A 136 -14.35 -17.01 6.80
N LEU A 137 -14.59 -17.61 5.63
CA LEU A 137 -14.27 -16.99 4.34
C LEU A 137 -15.33 -15.98 3.96
N ARG A 138 -16.62 -16.23 4.30
CA ARG A 138 -17.71 -15.27 4.11
C ARG A 138 -17.46 -13.97 4.86
N HIS A 139 -17.02 -14.02 6.12
CA HIS A 139 -16.59 -12.83 6.86
C HIS A 139 -15.48 -12.05 6.12
N THR A 140 -14.48 -12.76 5.58
CA THR A 140 -13.39 -12.12 4.80
C THR A 140 -13.90 -11.51 3.50
N GLN A 141 -14.82 -12.19 2.83
CA GLN A 141 -15.50 -11.72 1.61
C GLN A 141 -16.31 -10.45 1.89
N THR A 142 -17.06 -10.42 2.97
CA THR A 142 -17.85 -9.23 3.38
C THR A 142 -16.94 -8.03 3.62
N ILE A 143 -15.82 -8.21 4.31
CA ILE A 143 -14.81 -7.15 4.48
C ILE A 143 -14.25 -6.68 3.14
N ALA A 144 -13.97 -7.61 2.22
CA ALA A 144 -13.47 -7.29 0.87
C ALA A 144 -14.52 -6.52 0.05
N ALA A 145 -15.79 -6.90 0.15
CA ALA A 145 -16.90 -6.22 -0.51
C ALA A 145 -17.09 -4.79 0.04
N LEU A 146 -17.02 -4.61 1.35
CA LEU A 146 -17.06 -3.28 1.96
C LEU A 146 -15.87 -2.41 1.51
N MET A 147 -14.66 -2.96 1.47
CA MET A 147 -13.51 -2.21 0.94
C MET A 147 -13.75 -1.74 -0.50
N PHE A 148 -14.38 -2.56 -1.32
CA PHE A 148 -14.70 -2.20 -2.70
C PHE A 148 -15.82 -1.15 -2.75
N GLN A 149 -16.92 -1.33 -2.02
CA GLN A 149 -18.05 -0.39 -1.96
C GLN A 149 -17.66 0.98 -1.40
N PHE A 150 -16.70 1.03 -0.48
CA PHE A 150 -16.13 2.28 0.05
C PHE A 150 -15.03 2.84 -0.87
N CYS A 151 -15.30 2.89 -2.17
CA CYS A 151 -14.44 3.47 -3.19
C CYS A 151 -13.01 2.88 -3.19
N GLY A 152 -12.90 1.57 -3.02
CA GLY A 152 -11.61 0.90 -2.95
C GLY A 152 -10.80 1.30 -1.71
N MET A 153 -11.45 1.48 -0.58
CA MET A 153 -10.82 1.81 0.70
C MET A 153 -9.66 0.86 1.01
N SER A 154 -8.56 1.39 1.57
CA SER A 154 -7.46 0.53 1.97
C SER A 154 -7.80 -0.26 3.24
N PHE A 155 -7.24 -1.47 3.38
CA PHE A 155 -7.43 -2.26 4.60
C PHE A 155 -6.98 -1.50 5.87
N ALA A 156 -5.94 -0.66 5.75
CA ALA A 156 -5.49 0.16 6.87
C ALA A 156 -6.56 1.15 7.32
N ASP A 157 -7.20 1.85 6.37
CA ASP A 157 -8.24 2.82 6.68
C ASP A 157 -9.46 2.10 7.26
N LEU A 158 -9.91 0.99 6.64
CA LEU A 158 -11.06 0.21 7.10
C LEU A 158 -10.86 -0.38 8.50
N ALA A 159 -9.70 -0.96 8.79
CA ALA A 159 -9.40 -1.56 10.09
C ALA A 159 -9.36 -0.55 11.24
N HIS A 160 -9.15 0.73 10.95
CA HIS A 160 -9.10 1.80 11.94
C HIS A 160 -10.34 2.72 11.90
N LEU A 161 -11.41 2.35 11.17
CA LEU A 161 -12.65 3.09 11.22
C LEU A 161 -13.25 3.01 12.61
N GLU A 162 -13.66 4.17 13.13
CA GLU A 162 -14.35 4.28 14.40
C GLU A 162 -15.87 4.22 14.19
N LYS A 163 -16.60 3.81 15.21
CA LYS A 163 -18.09 3.88 15.19
C LYS A 163 -18.58 5.31 14.94
N SER A 164 -17.87 6.29 15.50
CA SER A 164 -18.14 7.72 15.30
C SER A 164 -17.85 8.22 13.87
N SER A 165 -17.13 7.43 13.06
CA SER A 165 -16.89 7.78 11.65
C SER A 165 -18.15 7.62 10.79
N LEU A 166 -19.11 6.83 11.24
CA LEU A 166 -20.39 6.60 10.56
C LEU A 166 -21.45 7.52 11.16
N ASP A 167 -21.83 8.54 10.41
CA ASP A 167 -22.90 9.48 10.75
C ASP A 167 -24.03 9.34 9.74
N SER A 168 -25.18 8.81 10.19
CA SER A 168 -26.34 8.47 9.37
C SER A 168 -25.92 7.54 8.21
N ASN A 169 -25.84 8.06 6.99
CA ASN A 169 -25.47 7.31 5.79
C ASN A 169 -24.11 7.73 5.21
N VAL A 170 -23.35 8.52 5.93
CA VAL A 170 -22.06 9.03 5.44
C VAL A 170 -20.93 8.59 6.36
N LEU A 171 -19.96 7.92 5.77
CA LEU A 171 -18.72 7.53 6.43
C LEU A 171 -17.68 8.64 6.25
N ARG A 172 -17.30 9.31 7.36
CA ARG A 172 -16.29 10.37 7.36
C ARG A 172 -15.05 9.92 8.10
N TYR A 173 -13.90 10.00 7.46
CA TYR A 173 -12.62 9.60 8.07
C TYR A 173 -11.44 10.32 7.44
N ASN A 174 -10.30 10.31 8.13
CA ASN A 174 -9.03 10.78 7.58
C ASN A 174 -8.17 9.60 7.17
N ARG A 175 -7.70 9.57 5.92
CA ARG A 175 -6.79 8.52 5.48
C ARG A 175 -5.55 8.43 6.36
N ILE A 176 -5.22 7.24 6.83
CA ILE A 176 -4.06 7.01 7.71
C ILE A 176 -2.76 7.45 7.05
N LYS A 177 -2.57 7.09 5.76
CA LYS A 177 -1.31 7.33 5.03
C LYS A 177 -1.12 8.79 4.62
N THR A 178 -2.17 9.45 4.15
CA THR A 178 -2.07 10.78 3.51
C THR A 178 -2.67 11.90 4.34
N LYS A 179 -3.42 11.54 5.39
CA LYS A 179 -4.21 12.47 6.21
C LYS A 179 -5.24 13.28 5.40
N THR A 180 -5.63 12.76 4.22
CA THR A 180 -6.66 13.36 3.38
C THR A 180 -8.02 13.08 4.03
N PRO A 181 -8.89 14.08 4.24
CA PRO A 181 -10.27 13.87 4.66
C PRO A 181 -11.05 13.17 3.56
N MET A 182 -11.86 12.19 3.93
CA MET A 182 -12.68 11.38 3.04
C MET A 182 -14.11 11.34 3.53
N SER A 183 -15.04 11.40 2.58
CA SER A 183 -16.47 11.18 2.80
C SER A 183 -16.96 10.17 1.78
N VAL A 184 -17.65 9.12 2.25
CA VAL A 184 -18.20 8.07 1.40
C VAL A 184 -19.63 7.80 1.84
N GLU A 185 -20.56 7.82 0.90
CA GLU A 185 -21.94 7.42 1.16
C GLU A 185 -22.02 5.90 1.38
N VAL A 186 -22.71 5.48 2.42
CA VAL A 186 -22.92 4.08 2.76
C VAL A 186 -24.23 3.62 2.16
N LEU A 187 -24.13 2.87 1.06
CA LEU A 187 -25.27 2.31 0.37
C LEU A 187 -25.98 1.27 1.24
N ASP A 188 -27.26 1.01 0.98
CA ASP A 188 -28.06 0.07 1.79
C ASP A 188 -27.46 -1.33 1.84
N THR A 189 -26.92 -1.81 0.72
CA THR A 189 -26.17 -3.09 0.68
C THR A 189 -24.96 -3.10 1.62
N ALA A 190 -24.26 -1.98 1.78
CA ALA A 190 -23.14 -1.89 2.73
C ALA A 190 -23.65 -1.84 4.18
N LYS A 191 -24.80 -1.18 4.45
CA LYS A 191 -25.43 -1.18 5.79
C LYS A 191 -25.80 -2.59 6.22
N GLU A 192 -26.42 -3.37 5.31
CA GLU A 192 -26.76 -4.77 5.57
C GLU A 192 -25.52 -5.59 5.92
N MET A 193 -24.43 -5.44 5.14
CA MET A 193 -23.15 -6.10 5.42
C MET A 193 -22.55 -5.70 6.77
N ILE A 194 -22.60 -4.42 7.12
CA ILE A 194 -22.14 -3.93 8.44
C ILE A 194 -22.96 -4.56 9.56
N ASN A 195 -24.31 -4.60 9.40
CA ASN A 195 -25.21 -5.17 10.40
C ASN A 195 -24.98 -6.69 10.56
N GLN A 196 -24.76 -7.42 9.47
CA GLN A 196 -24.42 -8.85 9.50
C GLN A 196 -23.09 -9.10 10.24
N LEU A 197 -22.06 -8.29 9.98
CA LEU A 197 -20.79 -8.40 10.71
C LEU A 197 -20.94 -8.15 12.20
N ARG A 198 -21.86 -7.25 12.60
CA ARG A 198 -22.12 -6.93 14.01
C ARG A 198 -22.98 -7.98 14.71
N SER A 199 -23.99 -8.54 14.05
CA SER A 199 -24.86 -9.56 14.64
C SER A 199 -24.18 -10.91 14.83
N ASN A 200 -23.13 -11.20 14.05
CA ASN A 200 -22.33 -12.42 14.19
C ASN A 200 -21.24 -12.32 15.28
N GLN A 201 -21.17 -11.20 16.00
CA GLN A 201 -20.23 -11.03 17.12
C GLN A 201 -20.78 -11.72 18.37
N VAL A 202 -20.15 -12.82 18.76
CA VAL A 202 -20.57 -13.65 19.94
C VAL A 202 -20.14 -13.00 21.27
N THR A 203 -19.25 -12.05 21.26
CA THR A 203 -18.78 -11.34 22.47
C THR A 203 -18.83 -9.83 22.25
N PRO A 204 -19.22 -9.03 23.27
CA PRO A 204 -19.00 -7.60 23.22
C PRO A 204 -17.53 -7.36 22.92
N SER A 205 -17.25 -6.66 21.83
CA SER A 205 -15.87 -6.29 21.48
C SER A 205 -15.25 -5.57 22.67
N ASP A 206 -14.10 -6.05 23.14
CA ASP A 206 -13.28 -5.36 24.15
C ASP A 206 -12.79 -3.98 23.65
N CYS A 207 -13.04 -3.66 22.39
CA CYS A 207 -12.75 -2.37 21.79
C CYS A 207 -14.03 -1.68 21.31
N PRO A 208 -14.70 -0.89 22.18
CA PRO A 208 -15.99 -0.26 21.88
C PRO A 208 -15.94 0.78 20.77
N ASP A 209 -14.76 1.25 20.42
CA ASP A 209 -14.57 2.41 19.53
C ASP A 209 -14.46 2.07 18.05
N TYR A 210 -13.94 0.89 17.66
CA TYR A 210 -13.81 0.51 16.26
C TYR A 210 -15.14 0.04 15.63
N LEU A 211 -15.33 0.37 14.35
CA LEU A 211 -16.51 -0.03 13.60
C LEU A 211 -16.53 -1.53 13.30
N PHE A 212 -15.34 -2.12 13.10
CA PHE A 212 -15.15 -3.54 12.78
C PHE A 212 -14.17 -4.18 13.78
N ASP A 213 -14.41 -5.44 14.16
CA ASP A 213 -13.54 -6.23 15.05
C ASP A 213 -12.30 -6.79 14.34
N ILE A 214 -11.54 -5.89 13.75
CA ILE A 214 -10.28 -6.23 13.08
C ILE A 214 -9.11 -6.00 14.03
N LEU A 215 -9.20 -4.97 14.85
CA LEU A 215 -8.22 -4.58 15.85
C LEU A 215 -8.90 -4.60 17.23
N SER A 216 -8.19 -5.11 18.22
CA SER A 216 -8.69 -5.26 19.61
C SER A 216 -8.13 -4.21 20.57
N GLY A 217 -7.07 -3.48 20.16
CA GLY A 217 -6.42 -2.49 21.00
C GLY A 217 -7.18 -1.16 21.10
N ASP A 218 -6.85 -0.37 22.12
CA ASP A 218 -7.35 1.01 22.24
C ASP A 218 -6.91 1.85 21.03
N LYS A 219 -7.86 2.60 20.43
CA LYS A 219 -7.61 3.49 19.28
C LYS A 219 -6.55 4.56 19.57
N LYS A 220 -6.35 4.92 20.84
CA LYS A 220 -5.34 5.87 21.29
C LYS A 220 -3.93 5.28 21.28
N ARG A 221 -3.81 3.95 21.24
CA ARG A 221 -2.52 3.27 21.17
C ARG A 221 -1.83 3.56 19.84
N LYS A 222 -0.67 4.21 19.92
CA LYS A 222 0.24 4.46 18.79
C LYS A 222 1.61 3.83 19.03
N ASP A 223 1.65 2.76 19.82
CA ASP A 223 2.86 2.04 20.17
C ASP A 223 3.23 0.96 19.14
N GLU A 224 4.37 0.29 19.37
CA GLU A 224 4.81 -0.81 18.51
C GLU A 224 3.87 -2.02 18.60
N GLY A 225 3.17 -2.22 19.72
CA GLY A 225 2.18 -3.27 19.89
C GLY A 225 0.99 -3.08 18.93
N ALA A 226 0.42 -1.87 18.86
CA ALA A 226 -0.64 -1.55 17.93
C ALA A 226 -0.20 -1.71 16.46
N TYR A 227 1.04 -1.34 16.13
CA TYR A 227 1.60 -1.57 14.80
C TYR A 227 1.71 -3.07 14.49
N ARG A 228 2.20 -3.90 15.42
CA ARG A 228 2.32 -5.36 15.24
C ARG A 228 0.96 -6.03 15.10
N GLU A 229 -0.03 -5.59 15.88
CA GLU A 229 -1.41 -6.06 15.81
C GLU A 229 -1.99 -5.81 14.41
N TYR A 230 -1.90 -4.58 13.92
CA TYR A 230 -2.32 -4.24 12.56
C TYR A 230 -1.60 -5.08 11.49
N GLN A 231 -0.28 -5.26 11.60
CA GLN A 231 0.48 -6.09 10.65
C GLN A 231 0.03 -7.55 10.67
N SER A 232 -0.30 -8.07 11.84
CA SER A 232 -0.85 -9.42 12.02
C SER A 232 -2.24 -9.53 11.38
N ALA A 233 -3.13 -8.57 11.63
CA ALA A 233 -4.47 -8.51 11.05
C ALA A 233 -4.41 -8.45 9.51
N LEU A 234 -3.57 -7.57 8.94
CA LEU A 234 -3.37 -7.47 7.50
C LEU A 234 -2.86 -8.78 6.90
N ARG A 235 -1.90 -9.45 7.56
CA ARG A 235 -1.37 -10.74 7.10
C ARG A 235 -2.46 -11.82 7.11
N LYS A 236 -3.22 -11.91 8.21
CA LYS A 236 -4.35 -12.86 8.34
C LYS A 236 -5.38 -12.61 7.25
N PHE A 237 -5.77 -11.36 7.03
CA PHE A 237 -6.72 -10.99 5.98
C PHE A 237 -6.24 -11.37 4.58
N ASN A 238 -4.99 -11.04 4.22
CA ASN A 238 -4.44 -11.39 2.92
C ASN A 238 -4.30 -12.91 2.71
N ASN A 239 -4.00 -13.69 3.76
CA ASN A 239 -3.96 -15.15 3.67
C ASN A 239 -5.37 -15.71 3.45
N ARG A 240 -6.38 -15.22 4.18
CA ARG A 240 -7.78 -15.61 3.97
C ARG A 240 -8.31 -15.21 2.59
N LEU A 241 -7.89 -14.05 2.04
CA LEU A 241 -8.20 -13.66 0.66
C LEU A 241 -7.61 -14.65 -0.37
N LYS A 242 -6.40 -15.17 -0.13
CA LYS A 242 -5.82 -16.21 -1.00
C LYS A 242 -6.59 -17.52 -0.90
N ASP A 243 -7.02 -17.92 0.30
CA ASP A 243 -7.84 -19.09 0.50
C ASP A 243 -9.21 -18.93 -0.17
N LEU A 244 -9.83 -17.78 -0.04
CA LEU A 244 -11.07 -17.42 -0.73
C LEU A 244 -10.92 -17.49 -2.25
N ALA A 245 -9.84 -16.91 -2.80
CA ALA A 245 -9.55 -16.97 -4.24
C ALA A 245 -9.39 -18.42 -4.73
N ARG A 246 -8.77 -19.28 -3.92
CA ARG A 246 -8.60 -20.71 -4.26
C ARG A 246 -9.94 -21.45 -4.26
N VAL A 247 -10.77 -21.23 -3.23
CA VAL A 247 -12.10 -21.88 -3.13
C VAL A 247 -13.02 -21.42 -4.26
N LEU A 248 -12.95 -20.16 -4.66
CA LEU A 248 -13.73 -19.59 -5.76
C LEU A 248 -13.07 -19.76 -7.13
N HIS A 249 -12.00 -20.57 -7.24
CA HIS A 249 -11.29 -20.87 -8.48
C HIS A 249 -10.87 -19.62 -9.29
N LEU A 250 -10.33 -18.60 -8.62
CA LEU A 250 -9.79 -17.41 -9.27
C LEU A 250 -8.37 -17.70 -9.79
N ASN A 251 -8.08 -17.27 -11.01
CA ASN A 251 -6.76 -17.43 -11.63
C ASN A 251 -5.80 -16.29 -11.26
N SER A 252 -6.33 -15.14 -10.88
CA SER A 252 -5.55 -13.95 -10.56
C SER A 252 -5.14 -13.92 -9.09
N PRO A 253 -3.94 -13.44 -8.77
CA PRO A 253 -3.53 -13.28 -7.37
C PRO A 253 -4.32 -12.17 -6.69
N VAL A 254 -4.87 -12.46 -5.52
CA VAL A 254 -5.71 -11.54 -4.74
C VAL A 254 -4.98 -11.07 -3.48
N SER A 255 -5.13 -9.80 -3.18
CA SER A 255 -4.70 -9.16 -1.94
C SER A 255 -5.63 -7.98 -1.60
N SER A 256 -5.55 -7.49 -0.38
CA SER A 256 -6.29 -6.27 0.02
C SER A 256 -6.05 -5.08 -0.93
N TYR A 257 -4.87 -5.01 -1.52
CA TYR A 257 -4.52 -3.94 -2.44
C TYR A 257 -5.09 -4.14 -3.85
N THR A 258 -5.30 -5.40 -4.25
CA THR A 258 -5.93 -5.75 -5.53
C THR A 258 -7.36 -5.19 -5.62
N LEU A 259 -8.12 -5.23 -4.52
CA LEU A 259 -9.48 -4.66 -4.46
C LEU A 259 -9.50 -3.18 -4.84
N ARG A 260 -8.58 -2.41 -4.26
CA ARG A 260 -8.45 -0.98 -4.56
C ARG A 260 -8.06 -0.73 -6.02
N HIS A 261 -7.16 -1.55 -6.58
CA HIS A 261 -6.80 -1.47 -8.00
C HIS A 261 -7.98 -1.83 -8.90
N SER A 262 -8.76 -2.85 -8.53
CA SER A 262 -9.93 -3.28 -9.28
C SER A 262 -10.99 -2.19 -9.29
N TRP A 263 -11.26 -1.55 -8.15
CA TRP A 263 -12.19 -0.42 -8.09
C TRP A 263 -11.77 0.72 -9.03
N ALA A 264 -10.51 1.16 -8.91
CA ALA A 264 -9.99 2.26 -9.75
C ALA A 264 -10.01 1.92 -11.24
N THR A 265 -9.67 0.68 -11.59
CA THR A 265 -9.66 0.21 -12.99
C THR A 265 -11.08 0.10 -13.52
N THR A 266 -12.03 -0.43 -12.73
CA THR A 266 -13.45 -0.51 -13.09
C THR A 266 -14.02 0.89 -13.31
N ALA A 267 -13.75 1.85 -12.41
CA ALA A 267 -14.18 3.24 -12.58
C ALA A 267 -13.65 3.85 -13.87
N LYS A 268 -12.36 3.63 -14.19
CA LYS A 268 -11.76 4.08 -15.46
C LYS A 268 -12.47 3.49 -16.68
N TYR A 269 -12.74 2.18 -16.71
CA TYR A 269 -13.45 1.53 -17.82
C TYR A 269 -14.91 1.97 -17.94
N ARG A 270 -15.48 2.51 -16.87
CA ARG A 270 -16.81 3.14 -16.87
C ARG A 270 -16.78 4.62 -17.29
N GLY A 271 -15.62 5.13 -17.72
CA GLY A 271 -15.47 6.51 -18.20
C GLY A 271 -15.40 7.57 -17.08
N VAL A 272 -15.23 7.16 -15.82
CA VAL A 272 -15.12 8.14 -14.72
C VAL A 272 -13.84 8.96 -14.88
N PRO A 273 -13.91 10.30 -14.80
CA PRO A 273 -12.73 11.18 -14.89
C PRO A 273 -11.65 10.80 -13.87
N ILE A 274 -10.39 10.91 -14.28
CA ILE A 274 -9.25 10.51 -13.43
C ILE A 274 -9.14 11.35 -12.17
N GLU A 275 -9.58 12.59 -12.22
CA GLU A 275 -9.67 13.51 -11.09
C GLU A 275 -10.62 12.96 -10.02
N MET A 276 -11.81 12.55 -10.43
CA MET A 276 -12.80 11.93 -9.54
C MET A 276 -12.31 10.60 -8.97
N ILE A 277 -11.65 9.77 -9.78
CA ILE A 277 -11.00 8.53 -9.28
C ILE A 277 -9.92 8.88 -8.25
N SER A 278 -9.12 9.90 -8.51
CA SER A 278 -8.04 10.35 -7.62
C SER A 278 -8.57 10.84 -6.28
N GLU A 279 -9.63 11.63 -6.30
CA GLU A 279 -10.31 12.15 -5.12
C GLU A 279 -10.97 11.01 -4.32
N SER A 280 -11.74 10.15 -4.97
CA SER A 280 -12.37 8.98 -4.33
C SER A 280 -11.36 8.04 -3.68
N LEU A 281 -10.16 7.94 -4.24
CA LEU A 281 -9.06 7.19 -3.64
C LEU A 281 -8.30 8.00 -2.58
N GLY A 282 -8.54 9.29 -2.41
CA GLY A 282 -7.81 10.17 -1.50
C GLY A 282 -6.32 10.29 -1.85
N HIS A 283 -5.98 10.38 -3.12
CA HIS A 283 -4.62 10.63 -3.55
C HIS A 283 -4.32 12.14 -3.52
N LYS A 284 -3.14 12.52 -3.05
CA LYS A 284 -2.68 13.92 -3.05
C LYS A 284 -2.26 14.42 -4.45
N SER A 285 -2.11 13.53 -5.40
CA SER A 285 -1.65 13.84 -6.76
C SER A 285 -2.24 12.88 -7.77
N ILE A 286 -2.77 13.40 -8.86
CA ILE A 286 -3.29 12.65 -10.00
C ILE A 286 -2.23 11.71 -10.58
N LYS A 287 -0.94 12.11 -10.57
CA LYS A 287 0.17 11.23 -10.98
C LYS A 287 0.17 9.88 -10.25
N THR A 288 -0.22 9.87 -8.96
CA THR A 288 -0.35 8.62 -8.20
C THR A 288 -1.45 7.74 -8.80
N THR A 289 -2.58 8.33 -9.21
CA THR A 289 -3.70 7.61 -9.83
C THR A 289 -3.31 7.09 -11.22
N GLN A 290 -2.58 7.85 -12.01
CA GLN A 290 -2.08 7.42 -13.33
C GLN A 290 -1.20 6.17 -13.25
N ILE A 291 -0.35 6.06 -12.22
CA ILE A 291 0.48 4.87 -11.97
C ILE A 291 -0.39 3.64 -11.61
N TYR A 292 -1.56 3.86 -11.02
CA TYR A 292 -2.52 2.81 -10.67
C TYR A 292 -3.27 2.27 -11.87
N LEU A 293 -3.58 3.13 -12.82
CA LEU A 293 -4.43 2.78 -13.95
C LEU A 293 -3.60 2.11 -15.04
N LYS A 294 -4.02 0.93 -15.45
CA LYS A 294 -3.46 0.23 -16.60
C LYS A 294 -3.60 1.12 -17.84
N GLY A 295 -2.57 1.20 -18.67
CA GLY A 295 -2.67 1.81 -20.00
C GLY A 295 -3.75 1.12 -20.85
N PHE A 296 -4.37 1.83 -21.77
CA PHE A 296 -5.30 1.25 -22.71
C PHE A 296 -4.56 0.30 -23.66
N ASN A 297 -5.15 -0.87 -23.94
CA ASN A 297 -4.63 -1.80 -24.92
C ASN A 297 -4.89 -1.32 -26.37
N LEU A 298 -4.37 -2.04 -27.35
CA LEU A 298 -4.52 -1.67 -28.75
C LEU A 298 -6.00 -1.68 -29.20
N GLN A 299 -6.78 -2.67 -28.77
CA GLN A 299 -8.19 -2.78 -29.13
C GLN A 299 -9.01 -1.61 -28.58
N GLU A 300 -8.79 -1.24 -27.33
CA GLU A 300 -9.44 -0.09 -26.68
C GLU A 300 -9.12 1.22 -27.42
N ARG A 301 -7.86 1.43 -27.81
CA ARG A 301 -7.46 2.62 -28.61
C ARG A 301 -8.10 2.62 -29.98
N THR A 302 -8.19 1.45 -30.61
CA THR A 302 -8.81 1.30 -31.93
C THR A 302 -10.30 1.61 -31.86
N GLU A 303 -10.98 1.17 -30.79
CA GLU A 303 -12.40 1.45 -30.59
C GLU A 303 -12.68 2.95 -30.41
N VAL A 304 -11.88 3.62 -29.55
CA VAL A 304 -11.97 5.09 -29.42
C VAL A 304 -11.75 5.79 -30.77
N ASN A 305 -10.80 5.31 -31.58
CA ASN A 305 -10.57 5.89 -32.90
C ASN A 305 -11.76 5.66 -33.85
N ARG A 306 -12.38 4.46 -33.81
CA ARG A 306 -13.61 4.19 -34.58
C ARG A 306 -14.77 5.12 -34.18
N MET A 307 -14.96 5.28 -32.85
CA MET A 307 -15.99 6.19 -32.32
C MET A 307 -15.77 7.63 -32.80
N ASN A 308 -14.53 8.13 -32.74
CA ASN A 308 -14.19 9.47 -33.20
C ASN A 308 -14.43 9.63 -34.71
N LEU A 309 -14.01 8.65 -35.52
CA LEU A 309 -14.26 8.66 -36.96
C LEU A 309 -15.76 8.64 -37.28
N SER A 310 -16.52 7.80 -36.57
CA SER A 310 -17.98 7.74 -36.72
C SER A 310 -18.64 9.07 -36.35
N TYR A 311 -18.25 9.69 -35.25
CA TYR A 311 -18.76 10.99 -34.82
C TYR A 311 -18.51 12.07 -35.85
N VAL A 312 -17.28 12.21 -36.33
CA VAL A 312 -16.92 13.21 -37.36
C VAL A 312 -17.69 12.97 -38.68
N ARG A 313 -17.82 11.71 -39.09
CA ARG A 313 -18.54 11.34 -40.30
C ARG A 313 -20.05 11.71 -40.22
N ASN A 314 -20.66 11.50 -39.05
CA ASN A 314 -22.08 11.77 -38.82
C ASN A 314 -22.38 13.29 -38.68
N CYS A 315 -21.43 14.08 -38.20
CA CYS A 315 -21.60 15.54 -38.11
C CYS A 315 -21.74 16.22 -39.50
N TYR A 316 -21.16 15.64 -40.55
CA TYR A 316 -21.32 16.19 -41.92
C TYR A 316 -22.70 15.90 -42.56
N VAL A 317 -23.40 14.86 -42.10
CA VAL A 317 -24.71 14.48 -42.67
C VAL A 317 -25.85 15.33 -42.11
N THR A 318 -25.65 16.06 -41.02
CA THR A 318 -26.69 16.91 -40.39
C THR A 318 -26.63 18.38 -40.82
N SER A 319 -25.65 18.79 -41.65
CA SER A 319 -25.49 20.18 -42.12
C SER A 319 -26.19 20.46 -43.48
N ASP A 320 -26.77 19.44 -44.09
CA ASP A 320 -27.45 19.56 -45.39
C ASP A 320 -28.97 19.32 -45.29
N LYS A 321 -29.62 19.82 -44.22
CA LYS A 321 -31.06 19.88 -44.10
C LYS A 321 -31.54 21.25 -43.64
#